data_5ed4e4f9289d15fea6fb8e369e4c0025
#
_entry.id   5ed4e4f9289d15fea6fb8e369e4c0025
#
_cell.length_a   1.000
_cell.length_b   1.000
_cell.length_c   1.000
_cell.angle_alpha   90.00
_cell.angle_beta   90.00
_cell.angle_gamma   90.00
#
_symmetry.space_group_name_H-M   'P 1'
#
loop_
_entity.id
_entity.type
_entity.pdbx_description
1 polymer ?
#
loop_
_entity_poly.entity_id
_entity_poly.type
_entity_poly.pdbx_seq_one_letter_code
_entity_poly.pdbx_strand_id
1 'polypeptide(L)'
;RLMGDRRFRPDEVKLYPCTLIAGTALERDWRAGLWRPYTRDELIDVMAADVASCPPYLRISRMIRDFSAKDIVAGSREANLRQAVEDRLAAEGRPVAEIRQREIAGAEQDPDSLSLATFPYATADTEERFLSWQAPDGRIAGFCRLSLPHGGGVAMIRELHVYGRVSELGQVQPGAQHRGLGRALVEEACAQAAREGYGA
;
A
#
# COMPACT_ATOMS: atom_id res chain seq x y z
N ARG A 1 -13.12 -9.93 2.18
CA ARG A 1 -12.50 -11.29 2.15
C ARG A 1 -11.01 -11.26 1.85
N LEU A 2 -10.53 -10.57 0.80
CA LEU A 2 -9.12 -10.57 0.39
C LEU A 2 -8.16 -10.16 1.53
N MET A 3 -8.48 -9.11 2.27
CA MET A 3 -7.63 -8.57 3.34
C MET A 3 -7.85 -9.26 4.71
N GLY A 4 -9.03 -9.82 4.94
CA GLY A 4 -9.37 -10.48 6.21
C GLY A 4 -9.01 -11.96 6.29
N ASP A 5 -8.99 -12.65 5.14
CA ASP A 5 -8.72 -14.08 5.08
C ASP A 5 -7.20 -14.34 5.08
N ARG A 6 -6.71 -15.09 6.07
CA ARG A 6 -5.29 -15.42 6.24
C ARG A 6 -4.62 -16.05 5.02
N ARG A 7 -5.40 -16.71 4.16
CA ARG A 7 -4.89 -17.34 2.92
C ARG A 7 -4.44 -16.32 1.86
N PHE A 8 -4.90 -15.08 1.95
CA PHE A 8 -4.60 -14.04 0.97
C PHE A 8 -3.70 -12.95 1.58
N ARG A 9 -4.21 -12.07 2.39
CA ARG A 9 -3.52 -10.95 3.05
C ARG A 9 -2.34 -10.40 2.23
N PRO A 10 -2.59 -9.86 1.04
CA PRO A 10 -1.54 -9.41 0.14
C PRO A 10 -0.82 -8.17 0.70
N ASP A 11 0.45 -8.02 0.35
CA ASP A 11 1.23 -6.83 0.67
C ASP A 11 0.86 -5.64 -0.20
N GLU A 12 0.51 -5.92 -1.46
CA GLU A 12 0.16 -4.91 -2.47
C GLU A 12 -1.07 -5.33 -3.26
N VAL A 13 -1.89 -4.34 -3.59
CA VAL A 13 -3.03 -4.52 -4.50
C VAL A 13 -3.05 -3.42 -5.56
N LYS A 14 -3.68 -3.74 -6.68
CA LYS A 14 -4.02 -2.80 -7.75
C LYS A 14 -5.52 -2.79 -7.90
N LEU A 15 -6.14 -1.63 -7.70
CA LEU A 15 -7.56 -1.44 -7.89
C LEU A 15 -7.79 -0.92 -9.31
N TYR A 16 -8.38 -1.74 -10.17
CA TYR A 16 -8.68 -1.36 -11.53
C TYR A 16 -10.17 -1.28 -11.77
N PRO A 17 -10.71 -0.11 -12.13
CA PRO A 17 -12.08 -0.01 -12.59
C PRO A 17 -12.34 -0.94 -13.77
N CYS A 18 -13.48 -1.63 -13.76
CA CYS A 18 -13.91 -2.40 -14.90
C CYS A 18 -14.35 -1.46 -16.02
N THR A 19 -13.63 -1.49 -17.12
CA THR A 19 -13.87 -0.66 -18.31
C THR A 19 -14.22 -1.54 -19.51
N LEU A 20 -15.18 -1.12 -20.31
CA LEU A 20 -15.57 -1.84 -21.52
C LEU A 20 -14.63 -1.52 -22.67
N ILE A 21 -14.01 -2.54 -23.21
CA ILE A 21 -13.17 -2.49 -24.41
C ILE A 21 -13.93 -3.16 -25.57
N ALA A 22 -13.86 -2.57 -26.75
CA ALA A 22 -14.49 -3.13 -27.95
C ALA A 22 -14.03 -4.55 -28.26
N GLY A 23 -14.92 -5.39 -28.77
CA GLY A 23 -14.63 -6.77 -29.17
C GLY A 23 -14.56 -7.77 -28.03
N THR A 24 -14.83 -7.37 -26.79
CA THR A 24 -14.82 -8.27 -25.61
C THR A 24 -16.17 -8.96 -25.39
N ALA A 25 -16.17 -10.06 -24.62
CA ALA A 25 -17.41 -10.71 -24.21
C ALA A 25 -18.33 -9.77 -23.43
N LEU A 26 -17.76 -8.88 -22.62
CA LEU A 26 -18.49 -7.88 -21.83
C LEU A 26 -19.29 -6.90 -22.70
N GLU A 27 -18.85 -6.63 -23.93
CA GLU A 27 -19.58 -5.77 -24.85
C GLU A 27 -20.95 -6.36 -25.24
N ARG A 28 -21.05 -7.69 -25.37
CA ARG A 28 -22.32 -8.38 -25.64
C ARG A 28 -23.29 -8.21 -24.47
N ASP A 29 -22.80 -8.38 -23.25
CA ASP A 29 -23.61 -8.21 -22.04
C ASP A 29 -24.07 -6.76 -21.88
N TRP A 30 -23.22 -5.80 -22.19
CA TRP A 30 -23.56 -4.39 -22.18
C TRP A 30 -24.64 -4.05 -23.21
N ARG A 31 -24.48 -4.55 -24.44
CA ARG A 31 -25.48 -4.33 -25.51
C ARG A 31 -26.82 -5.01 -25.20
N ALA A 32 -26.79 -6.11 -24.48
CA ALA A 32 -27.97 -6.82 -24.01
C ALA A 32 -28.60 -6.19 -22.74
N GLY A 33 -28.00 -5.15 -22.16
CA GLY A 33 -28.46 -4.53 -20.92
C GLY A 33 -28.22 -5.35 -19.65
N LEU A 34 -27.40 -6.41 -19.74
CA LEU A 34 -27.08 -7.32 -18.61
C LEU A 34 -25.97 -6.77 -17.73
N TRP A 35 -25.18 -5.83 -18.23
CA TRP A 35 -24.11 -5.17 -17.50
C TRP A 35 -24.04 -3.68 -17.86
N ARG A 36 -23.66 -2.85 -16.90
CA ARG A 36 -23.28 -1.46 -17.09
C ARG A 36 -22.01 -1.12 -16.29
N PRO A 37 -21.21 -0.14 -16.74
CA PRO A 37 -20.14 0.37 -15.91
C PRO A 37 -20.70 1.11 -14.70
N TYR A 38 -19.89 1.23 -13.66
CA TYR A 38 -20.17 2.15 -12.55
C TYR A 38 -20.25 3.59 -13.10
N THR A 39 -21.13 4.38 -12.53
CA THR A 39 -21.06 5.83 -12.65
C THR A 39 -19.80 6.33 -11.94
N ARG A 40 -19.43 7.58 -12.18
CA ARG A 40 -18.27 8.18 -11.50
C ARG A 40 -18.40 8.12 -9.98
N ASP A 41 -19.53 8.51 -9.45
CA ASP A 41 -19.76 8.58 -8.01
C ASP A 41 -19.81 7.18 -7.38
N GLU A 42 -20.51 6.24 -7.99
CA GLU A 42 -20.50 4.84 -7.55
C GLU A 42 -19.08 4.25 -7.50
N LEU A 43 -18.26 4.56 -8.50
CA LEU A 43 -16.87 4.09 -8.56
C LEU A 43 -16.03 4.69 -7.43
N ILE A 44 -16.14 6.01 -7.20
CA ILE A 44 -15.42 6.71 -6.13
C ILE A 44 -15.85 6.15 -4.77
N ASP A 45 -17.15 5.93 -4.54
CA ASP A 45 -17.67 5.41 -3.29
C ASP A 45 -17.16 4.00 -2.98
N VAL A 46 -17.18 3.10 -3.98
CA VAL A 46 -16.65 1.75 -3.84
C VAL A 46 -15.14 1.78 -3.55
N MET A 47 -14.38 2.56 -4.30
CA MET A 47 -12.94 2.65 -4.11
C MET A 47 -12.56 3.33 -2.79
N ALA A 48 -13.31 4.33 -2.34
CA ALA A 48 -13.12 4.94 -1.03
C ALA A 48 -13.38 3.94 0.10
N ALA A 49 -14.41 3.10 -0.03
CA ALA A 49 -14.69 2.03 0.91
C ALA A 49 -13.55 0.99 0.94
N ASP A 50 -13.03 0.59 -0.23
CA ASP A 50 -11.90 -0.33 -0.33
C ASP A 50 -10.65 0.25 0.33
N VAL A 51 -10.29 1.50 0.05
CA VAL A 51 -9.12 2.19 0.64
C VAL A 51 -9.26 2.30 2.15
N ALA A 52 -10.41 2.72 2.66
CA ALA A 52 -10.64 2.85 4.10
C ALA A 52 -10.62 1.50 4.85
N SER A 53 -10.85 0.39 4.15
CA SER A 53 -10.78 -0.96 4.73
C SER A 53 -9.38 -1.56 4.76
N CYS A 54 -8.39 -0.89 4.15
CA CYS A 54 -7.03 -1.40 4.06
C CYS A 54 -6.33 -1.45 5.42
N PRO A 55 -5.68 -2.57 5.75
CA PRO A 55 -4.84 -2.64 6.94
C PRO A 55 -3.55 -1.82 6.77
N PRO A 56 -2.87 -1.48 7.88
CA PRO A 56 -1.69 -0.61 7.87
C PRO A 56 -0.50 -1.11 7.04
N TYR A 57 -0.42 -2.40 6.79
CA TYR A 57 0.66 -3.03 6.03
C TYR A 57 0.39 -3.11 4.52
N LEU A 58 -0.82 -2.81 4.07
CA LEU A 58 -1.20 -2.96 2.67
C LEU A 58 -0.89 -1.69 1.87
N ARG A 59 -0.37 -1.87 0.65
CA ARG A 59 -0.10 -0.79 -0.30
C ARG A 59 -1.00 -0.91 -1.52
N ILE A 60 -1.70 0.18 -1.87
CA ILE A 60 -2.42 0.28 -3.14
C ILE A 60 -1.51 0.98 -4.15
N SER A 61 -0.84 0.22 -5.00
CA SER A 61 0.14 0.76 -5.94
C SER A 61 -0.49 1.48 -7.14
N ARG A 62 -1.66 1.03 -7.59
CA ARG A 62 -2.39 1.64 -8.70
C ARG A 62 -3.91 1.63 -8.48
N MET A 63 -4.58 2.70 -8.95
CA MET A 63 -6.05 2.81 -9.00
C MET A 63 -6.59 3.03 -10.42
N ILE A 64 -5.73 2.96 -11.42
CA ILE A 64 -6.09 3.16 -12.83
C ILE A 64 -5.27 2.20 -13.66
N ARG A 65 -5.86 1.71 -14.74
CA ARG A 65 -5.17 0.91 -15.74
C ARG A 65 -4.84 1.78 -16.95
N ASP A 66 -3.63 1.58 -17.50
CA ASP A 66 -3.13 2.32 -18.65
C ASP A 66 -3.79 1.76 -19.94
N PHE A 67 -5.04 2.12 -20.18
CA PHE A 67 -5.69 1.96 -21.47
C PHE A 67 -5.76 3.30 -22.18
N SER A 68 -5.58 3.29 -23.50
CA SER A 68 -5.88 4.46 -24.30
C SER A 68 -7.37 4.82 -24.14
N ALA A 69 -7.68 6.08 -23.86
CA ALA A 69 -9.06 6.55 -23.76
C ALA A 69 -9.87 6.27 -25.05
N LYS A 70 -9.18 6.07 -26.19
CA LYS A 70 -9.78 5.72 -27.49
C LYS A 70 -10.32 4.29 -27.53
N ASP A 71 -9.76 3.39 -26.71
CA ASP A 71 -10.15 1.98 -26.69
C ASP A 71 -11.32 1.72 -25.74
N ILE A 72 -11.68 2.70 -24.91
CA ILE A 72 -12.74 2.59 -23.91
C ILE A 72 -14.08 2.93 -24.57
N VAL A 73 -14.95 1.94 -24.69
CA VAL A 73 -16.33 2.09 -25.21
C VAL A 73 -17.23 2.67 -24.12
N ALA A 74 -17.15 2.13 -22.88
CA ALA A 74 -17.92 2.61 -21.74
C ALA A 74 -17.14 2.37 -20.44
N GLY A 75 -17.40 3.19 -19.42
CA GLY A 75 -16.71 3.16 -18.12
C GLY A 75 -15.83 4.39 -17.89
N SER A 76 -15.10 4.40 -16.78
CA SER A 76 -14.29 5.54 -16.37
C SER A 76 -13.10 5.76 -17.31
N ARG A 77 -12.92 7.03 -17.70
CA ARG A 77 -11.74 7.54 -18.44
C ARG A 77 -10.92 8.50 -17.59
N GLU A 78 -11.17 8.54 -16.32
CA GLU A 78 -10.60 9.52 -15.39
C GLU A 78 -9.14 9.17 -15.07
N ALA A 79 -8.23 10.08 -15.40
CA ALA A 79 -6.80 9.88 -15.16
C ALA A 79 -6.39 10.10 -13.70
N ASN A 80 -7.17 10.90 -12.94
CA ASN A 80 -6.89 11.31 -11.56
C ASN A 80 -7.82 10.65 -10.53
N LEU A 81 -8.29 9.44 -10.80
CA LEU A 81 -9.25 8.72 -9.94
C LEU A 81 -8.75 8.59 -8.49
N ARG A 82 -7.44 8.37 -8.28
CA ARG A 82 -6.86 8.33 -6.93
C ARG A 82 -7.14 9.62 -6.16
N GLN A 83 -6.89 10.78 -6.76
CA GLN A 83 -7.13 12.06 -6.11
C GLN A 83 -8.60 12.24 -5.73
N ALA A 84 -9.52 11.88 -6.63
CA ALA A 84 -10.95 11.96 -6.36
C ALA A 84 -11.38 11.06 -5.18
N VAL A 85 -10.77 9.89 -5.04
CA VAL A 85 -11.00 8.98 -3.89
C VAL A 85 -10.42 9.58 -2.60
N GLU A 86 -9.21 10.13 -2.64
CA GLU A 86 -8.56 10.78 -1.51
C GLU A 86 -9.35 12.00 -1.03
N ASP A 87 -9.82 12.84 -1.94
CA ASP A 87 -10.68 14.00 -1.64
C ASP A 87 -11.99 13.57 -0.98
N ARG A 88 -12.62 12.48 -1.45
CA ARG A 88 -13.83 11.91 -0.85
C ARG A 88 -13.57 11.46 0.58
N LEU A 89 -12.50 10.70 0.82
CA LEU A 89 -12.13 10.21 2.15
C LEU A 89 -11.84 11.36 3.11
N ALA A 90 -11.15 12.40 2.64
CA ALA A 90 -10.86 13.60 3.42
C ALA A 90 -12.14 14.36 3.78
N ALA A 91 -13.05 14.55 2.82
CA ALA A 91 -14.33 15.23 3.02
C ALA A 91 -15.24 14.48 4.04
N GLU A 92 -15.15 13.15 4.08
CA GLU A 92 -15.88 12.31 5.03
C GLU A 92 -15.17 12.15 6.38
N GLY A 93 -13.96 12.68 6.54
CA GLY A 93 -13.15 12.51 7.75
C GLY A 93 -12.78 11.04 8.03
N ARG A 94 -12.72 10.19 7.01
CA ARG A 94 -12.44 8.76 7.16
C ARG A 94 -10.94 8.53 7.31
N PRO A 95 -10.51 7.85 8.39
CA PRO A 95 -9.09 7.52 8.55
C PRO A 95 -8.64 6.52 7.48
N VAL A 96 -7.43 6.69 6.98
CA VAL A 96 -6.81 5.79 6.01
C VAL A 96 -5.50 5.24 6.58
N ALA A 97 -5.42 3.91 6.64
CA ALA A 97 -4.24 3.20 7.12
C ALA A 97 -3.31 2.72 6.00
N GLU A 98 -3.73 2.82 4.76
CA GLU A 98 -3.02 2.38 3.55
C GLU A 98 -1.67 3.10 3.42
N ILE A 99 -0.61 2.35 3.04
CA ILE A 99 0.78 2.84 3.05
C ILE A 99 0.95 4.09 2.19
N ARG A 100 0.51 4.06 0.93
CA ARG A 100 0.82 5.12 -0.03
C ARG A 100 0.25 6.50 0.36
N GLN A 101 -0.90 6.52 1.05
CA GLN A 101 -1.45 7.77 1.58
C GLN A 101 -0.71 8.30 2.80
N ARG A 102 0.07 7.43 3.44
CA ARG A 102 0.88 7.80 4.61
C ARG A 102 2.35 8.03 4.29
N GLU A 103 2.78 7.86 3.04
CA GLU A 103 4.17 8.14 2.65
C GLU A 103 4.51 9.63 2.91
N ILE A 104 5.67 9.88 3.52
CA ILE A 104 6.20 11.23 3.68
C ILE A 104 6.73 11.76 2.33
N ALA A 105 5.88 12.17 1.43
CA ALA A 105 6.20 12.59 0.06
C ALA A 105 7.17 13.79 0.02
N GLY A 106 8.47 13.56 0.32
CA GLY A 106 9.53 14.57 0.22
C GLY A 106 9.47 15.72 1.23
N ALA A 107 8.56 15.66 2.22
CA ALA A 107 8.54 16.61 3.31
C ALA A 107 9.75 16.37 4.23
N GLU A 108 10.45 17.45 4.59
CA GLU A 108 11.46 17.40 5.64
C GLU A 108 10.77 17.02 6.95
N GLN A 109 11.17 15.90 7.51
CA GLN A 109 10.74 15.47 8.83
C GLN A 109 11.95 15.53 9.76
N ASP A 110 11.72 15.99 10.98
CA ASP A 110 12.71 15.86 12.02
C ASP A 110 12.85 14.36 12.37
N PRO A 111 14.00 13.73 12.12
CA PRO A 111 14.19 12.32 12.39
C PRO A 111 14.08 11.95 13.87
N ASP A 112 14.38 12.92 14.76
CA ASP A 112 14.27 12.70 16.20
C ASP A 112 12.80 12.65 16.64
N SER A 113 11.86 13.09 15.78
CA SER A 113 10.42 12.96 15.98
C SER A 113 9.84 11.62 15.52
N LEU A 114 10.63 10.80 14.80
CA LEU A 114 10.15 9.52 14.29
C LEU A 114 10.14 8.45 15.38
N SER A 115 9.07 7.67 15.42
CA SER A 115 8.95 6.50 16.29
C SER A 115 8.85 5.21 15.46
N LEU A 116 9.46 4.12 15.99
CA LEU A 116 9.33 2.82 15.37
C LEU A 116 8.07 2.12 15.87
N ALA A 117 7.20 1.74 14.95
CA ALA A 117 5.99 0.97 15.20
C ALA A 117 6.08 -0.41 14.54
N THR A 118 5.51 -1.42 15.19
CA THR A 118 5.37 -2.77 14.64
C THR A 118 3.90 -3.16 14.61
N PHE A 119 3.41 -3.55 13.45
CA PHE A 119 2.06 -4.09 13.27
C PHE A 119 2.16 -5.59 12.96
N PRO A 120 1.78 -6.47 13.91
CA PRO A 120 1.78 -7.91 13.69
C PRO A 120 0.53 -8.37 12.97
N TYR A 121 0.66 -9.34 12.07
CA TYR A 121 -0.46 -10.05 11.46
C TYR A 121 -0.05 -11.46 11.03
N ALA A 122 -1.01 -12.39 10.93
CA ALA A 122 -0.74 -13.76 10.54
C ALA A 122 -1.28 -14.06 9.15
N THR A 123 -0.52 -14.81 8.35
CA THR A 123 -1.01 -15.49 7.15
C THR A 123 -1.38 -16.94 7.46
N ALA A 124 -1.64 -17.77 6.42
CA ALA A 124 -1.85 -19.19 6.62
C ALA A 124 -0.58 -19.89 7.12
N ASP A 125 0.59 -19.43 6.66
CA ASP A 125 1.87 -20.15 6.83
C ASP A 125 2.89 -19.37 7.67
N THR A 126 2.65 -18.08 7.96
CA THR A 126 3.64 -17.21 8.60
C THR A 126 3.01 -16.25 9.60
N GLU A 127 3.78 -15.89 10.63
CA GLU A 127 3.58 -14.64 11.38
C GLU A 127 4.36 -13.52 10.69
N GLU A 128 3.71 -12.41 10.48
CA GLU A 128 4.26 -11.26 9.78
C GLU A 128 4.41 -10.06 10.72
N ARG A 129 5.45 -9.28 10.51
CA ARG A 129 5.67 -8.01 11.21
C ARG A 129 5.87 -6.90 10.17
N PHE A 130 4.98 -5.92 10.19
CA PHE A 130 5.16 -4.69 9.44
C PHE A 130 5.78 -3.64 10.37
N LEU A 131 7.08 -3.44 10.25
CA LEU A 131 7.82 -2.43 11.00
C LEU A 131 7.83 -1.14 10.20
N SER A 132 7.57 -0.01 10.84
CA SER A 132 7.56 1.29 10.16
C SER A 132 8.05 2.42 11.05
N TRP A 133 8.86 3.32 10.48
CA TRP A 133 9.15 4.61 11.08
C TRP A 133 7.99 5.56 10.81
N GLN A 134 7.39 6.06 11.88
CA GLN A 134 6.21 6.91 11.81
C GLN A 134 6.48 8.29 12.41
N ALA A 135 6.04 9.32 11.70
CA ALA A 135 5.97 10.68 12.21
C ALA A 135 4.79 10.82 13.19
N PRO A 136 4.74 11.89 14.01
CA PRO A 136 3.66 12.12 14.99
C PRO A 136 2.26 12.17 14.35
N ASP A 137 2.16 12.54 13.07
CA ASP A 137 0.91 12.57 12.31
C ASP A 137 0.55 11.22 11.65
N GLY A 138 1.33 10.16 11.91
CA GLY A 138 1.12 8.82 11.39
C GLY A 138 1.67 8.56 9.99
N ARG A 139 2.32 9.56 9.35
CA ARG A 139 2.99 9.36 8.07
C ARG A 139 4.22 8.48 8.22
N ILE A 140 4.55 7.73 7.15
CA ILE A 140 5.61 6.70 7.15
C ILE A 140 6.85 7.23 6.44
N ALA A 141 8.00 7.23 7.16
CA ALA A 141 9.32 7.56 6.62
C ALA A 141 10.04 6.35 6.02
N GLY A 142 9.65 5.15 6.40
CA GLY A 142 10.17 3.90 5.86
C GLY A 142 9.54 2.70 6.55
N PHE A 143 9.64 1.54 5.92
CA PHE A 143 9.12 0.30 6.48
C PHE A 143 9.96 -0.92 6.11
N CYS A 144 9.77 -1.99 6.88
CA CYS A 144 10.32 -3.31 6.66
C CYS A 144 9.22 -4.36 6.88
N ARG A 145 9.20 -5.40 6.04
CA ARG A 145 8.34 -6.57 6.21
C ARG A 145 9.17 -7.76 6.64
N LEU A 146 8.92 -8.25 7.82
CA LEU A 146 9.53 -9.44 8.38
C LEU A 146 8.53 -10.59 8.38
N SER A 147 8.91 -11.73 7.81
CA SER A 147 8.14 -12.97 7.76
C SER A 147 8.78 -14.03 8.63
N LEU A 148 7.98 -14.66 9.49
CA LEU A 148 8.38 -15.68 10.46
C LEU A 148 7.55 -16.95 10.16
N PRO A 149 8.12 -17.99 9.52
CA PRO A 149 7.38 -19.19 9.12
C PRO A 149 6.85 -19.97 10.34
N HIS A 150 5.60 -20.42 10.28
CA HIS A 150 5.06 -21.32 11.30
C HIS A 150 5.89 -22.62 11.33
N GLY A 151 6.18 -23.11 12.52
CA GLY A 151 7.01 -24.31 12.69
C GLY A 151 8.51 -24.07 12.70
N GLY A 152 8.96 -22.82 12.66
CA GLY A 152 10.38 -22.44 12.74
C GLY A 152 11.06 -22.40 11.38
N GLY A 153 12.38 -22.22 11.38
CA GLY A 153 13.22 -22.14 10.20
C GLY A 153 13.92 -20.79 10.08
N VAL A 154 14.06 -20.27 8.87
CA VAL A 154 14.75 -19.01 8.59
C VAL A 154 13.74 -17.88 8.48
N ALA A 155 13.90 -16.83 9.26
CA ALA A 155 13.15 -15.59 9.11
C ALA A 155 13.57 -14.86 7.82
N MET A 156 12.64 -14.14 7.21
CA MET A 156 12.90 -13.44 5.96
C MET A 156 12.45 -11.99 6.01
N ILE A 157 13.36 -11.08 5.67
CA ILE A 157 12.97 -9.70 5.31
C ILE A 157 12.50 -9.73 3.85
N ARG A 158 11.20 -9.51 3.63
CA ARG A 158 10.58 -9.58 2.30
C ARG A 158 10.61 -8.26 1.54
N GLU A 159 10.64 -7.16 2.26
CA GLU A 159 10.68 -5.82 1.68
C GLU A 159 11.31 -4.83 2.68
N LEU A 160 12.11 -3.90 2.17
CA LEU A 160 12.64 -2.75 2.88
C LEU A 160 12.48 -1.52 2.00
N HIS A 161 11.83 -0.50 2.51
CA HIS A 161 11.64 0.76 1.80
C HIS A 161 11.87 1.96 2.73
N VAL A 162 12.63 2.96 2.26
CA VAL A 162 12.81 4.23 2.96
C VAL A 162 12.45 5.35 2.00
N TYR A 163 11.52 6.19 2.41
CA TYR A 163 11.05 7.33 1.65
C TYR A 163 11.94 8.54 1.85
N GLY A 164 12.16 9.31 0.81
CA GLY A 164 12.95 10.52 0.85
C GLY A 164 13.36 10.97 -0.56
N ARG A 165 14.01 12.14 -0.65
CA ARG A 165 14.61 12.57 -1.92
C ARG A 165 15.78 11.65 -2.26
N VAL A 166 15.83 11.18 -3.50
CA VAL A 166 16.98 10.44 -4.01
C VAL A 166 18.17 11.39 -3.97
N SER A 167 19.18 11.05 -3.17
CA SER A 167 20.44 11.77 -3.16
C SER A 167 21.41 11.09 -4.13
N GLU A 168 22.22 11.87 -4.82
CA GLU A 168 23.34 11.34 -5.59
C GLU A 168 24.32 10.60 -4.65
N LEU A 169 24.84 9.47 -5.11
CA LEU A 169 25.81 8.69 -4.37
C LEU A 169 27.02 9.57 -3.98
N GLY A 170 27.25 9.73 -2.70
CA GLY A 170 28.39 10.51 -2.17
C GLY A 170 28.06 11.92 -1.68
N GLN A 171 26.83 12.41 -1.82
CA GLN A 171 26.42 13.68 -1.22
C GLN A 171 25.63 13.46 0.06
N VAL A 172 26.07 14.06 1.16
CA VAL A 172 25.35 14.10 2.43
C VAL A 172 24.33 15.24 2.36
N GLN A 173 23.07 14.94 1.99
CA GLN A 173 21.99 15.90 2.09
C GLN A 173 21.11 15.60 3.32
N PRO A 174 20.53 16.61 3.98
CA PRO A 174 19.59 16.39 5.07
C PRO A 174 18.31 15.75 4.52
N GLY A 175 18.02 14.51 4.95
CA GLY A 175 16.82 13.76 4.57
C GLY A 175 16.77 12.37 5.20
N ALA A 176 15.59 11.78 5.28
CA ALA A 176 15.36 10.48 5.93
C ALA A 176 16.22 9.33 5.37
N GLN A 177 16.58 9.36 4.07
CA GLN A 177 17.37 8.30 3.42
C GLN A 177 18.82 8.19 3.93
N HIS A 178 19.40 9.24 4.52
CA HIS A 178 20.83 9.25 4.92
C HIS A 178 21.05 9.04 6.41
N ARG A 179 20.01 8.85 7.21
CA ARG A 179 20.10 8.76 8.68
C ARG A 179 20.08 7.35 9.23
N GLY A 180 20.36 6.34 8.42
CA GLY A 180 20.42 4.95 8.89
C GLY A 180 19.06 4.32 9.19
N LEU A 181 17.93 4.94 8.81
CA LEU A 181 16.59 4.39 9.08
C LEU A 181 16.39 2.99 8.52
N GLY A 182 16.89 2.74 7.30
CA GLY A 182 16.82 1.40 6.70
C GLY A 182 17.64 0.37 7.48
N ARG A 183 18.84 0.75 7.92
CA ARG A 183 19.69 -0.11 8.75
C ARG A 183 19.01 -0.42 10.08
N ALA A 184 18.47 0.58 10.75
CA ALA A 184 17.76 0.39 12.03
C ALA A 184 16.51 -0.50 11.88
N LEU A 185 15.77 -0.41 10.75
CA LEU A 185 14.66 -1.34 10.45
C LEU A 185 15.14 -2.79 10.32
N VAL A 186 16.27 -3.01 9.63
CA VAL A 186 16.85 -4.35 9.49
C VAL A 186 17.33 -4.88 10.84
N GLU A 187 18.07 -4.07 11.60
CA GLU A 187 18.57 -4.44 12.94
C GLU A 187 17.41 -4.82 13.88
N GLU A 188 16.32 -4.03 13.90
CA GLU A 188 15.14 -4.38 14.71
C GLU A 188 14.42 -5.63 14.20
N ALA A 189 14.28 -5.80 12.88
CA ALA A 189 13.68 -7.01 12.32
C ALA A 189 14.49 -8.26 12.72
N CYS A 190 15.82 -8.22 12.61
CA CYS A 190 16.70 -9.31 13.05
C CYS A 190 16.59 -9.57 14.56
N ALA A 191 16.52 -8.50 15.37
CA ALA A 191 16.35 -8.63 16.81
C ALA A 191 14.99 -9.27 17.18
N GLN A 192 13.90 -8.91 16.46
CA GLN A 192 12.59 -9.54 16.67
C GLN A 192 12.62 -11.02 16.28
N ALA A 193 13.20 -11.37 15.14
CA ALA A 193 13.34 -12.76 14.70
C ALA A 193 14.16 -13.59 15.72
N ALA A 194 15.30 -13.07 16.19
CA ALA A 194 16.15 -13.74 17.16
C ALA A 194 15.46 -13.95 18.52
N ARG A 195 14.67 -12.97 19.00
CA ARG A 195 13.88 -13.11 20.24
C ARG A 195 12.86 -14.26 20.17
N GLU A 196 12.37 -14.59 18.99
CA GLU A 196 11.42 -15.68 18.76
C GLU A 196 12.11 -16.99 18.32
N GLY A 197 13.47 -17.03 18.35
CA GLY A 197 14.26 -18.25 18.10
C GLY A 197 14.51 -18.56 16.62
N TYR A 198 14.28 -17.60 15.71
CA TYR A 198 14.60 -17.77 14.30
C TYR A 198 16.07 -17.48 14.02
N GLY A 199 16.69 -18.31 13.16
CA GLY A 199 18.00 -18.01 12.59
C GLY A 199 17.93 -16.80 11.64
N ALA A 200 19.00 -16.01 11.62
CA ALA A 200 19.18 -14.91 10.67
C ALA A 200 20.03 -15.36 9.48
#